data_6446ade876bace6d9b46a900d524e4f5
#
_entry.id   6446ade876bace6d9b46a900d524e4f5
#
_cell.length_a   1.000
_cell.length_b   1.000
_cell.length_c   1.000
_cell.angle_alpha   90.00
_cell.angle_beta   90.00
_cell.angle_gamma   90.00
#
_symmetry.space_group_name_H-M   'P 1'
#
loop_
_entity.id
_entity.type
_entity.pdbx_description
1 polymer ?
#
loop_
_entity_poly.entity_id
_entity_poly.type
_entity_poly.pdbx_seq_one_letter_code
_entity_poly.pdbx_strand_id
1 'polypeptide(L)'
;EKKFKRNRDLGIAVCQRPGSYRTPGRRLCSCDIYVRYLRLKKEDVIFIGGSDEHGVPITIRRQEEGITPQDVVDRYHTLIKKSFEEFGVSFDVYSRTTSKTHHDTASDFFRKLYDK
;
A
#
# COMPACT_ATOMS: atom_id res chain seq x y z
N GLU A 1 0.47 -9.88 25.47
CA GLU A 1 0.97 -10.50 24.22
C GLU A 1 -0.22 -11.10 23.47
N LYS A 2 -0.84 -10.34 22.54
CA LYS A 2 -1.92 -10.86 21.70
C LYS A 2 -1.31 -11.78 20.65
N LYS A 3 -1.40 -13.09 20.87
CA LYS A 3 -1.09 -14.10 19.87
C LYS A 3 -1.98 -13.86 18.64
N PHE A 4 -1.35 -13.50 17.53
CA PHE A 4 -1.98 -13.47 16.21
C PHE A 4 -2.43 -14.89 15.87
N LYS A 5 -3.71 -15.20 16.11
CA LYS A 5 -4.29 -16.46 15.61
C LYS A 5 -4.34 -16.33 14.10
N ARG A 6 -3.58 -17.17 13.41
CA ARG A 6 -3.71 -17.39 11.98
C ARG A 6 -5.10 -17.98 11.72
N ASN A 7 -6.09 -17.13 11.53
CA ASN A 7 -7.37 -17.59 11.02
C ASN A 7 -7.17 -17.92 9.54
N ARG A 8 -7.45 -19.14 9.14
CA ARG A 8 -7.34 -19.60 7.74
C ARG A 8 -8.33 -18.89 6.81
N ASP A 9 -9.26 -18.13 7.38
CA ASP A 9 -10.39 -17.51 6.69
C ASP A 9 -10.22 -15.99 6.54
N LEU A 10 -9.07 -15.40 6.92
CA LEU A 10 -8.83 -13.97 6.76
C LEU A 10 -8.51 -13.65 5.30
N GLY A 11 -9.44 -13.07 4.59
CA GLY A 11 -9.23 -12.55 3.24
C GLY A 11 -8.36 -11.29 3.28
N ILE A 12 -7.15 -11.34 2.73
CA ILE A 12 -6.29 -10.16 2.55
C ILE A 12 -6.42 -9.69 1.11
N ALA A 13 -7.05 -8.55 0.92
CA ALA A 13 -7.09 -7.88 -0.37
C ALA A 13 -5.93 -6.87 -0.46
N VAL A 14 -4.91 -7.20 -1.25
CA VAL A 14 -3.78 -6.32 -1.52
C VAL A 14 -3.96 -5.68 -2.89
N CYS A 15 -4.11 -4.38 -2.92
CA CYS A 15 -4.14 -3.62 -4.17
C CYS A 15 -2.78 -2.97 -4.40
N GLN A 16 -1.99 -3.55 -5.31
CA GLN A 16 -0.68 -3.01 -5.69
C GLN A 16 -0.78 -2.19 -6.98
N ARG A 17 -0.14 -1.05 -6.95
CA ARG A 17 0.30 -0.08 -7.94
C ARG A 17 -0.53 1.18 -8.16
N PRO A 18 0.06 2.32 -7.83
CA PRO A 18 -0.09 3.54 -8.61
C PRO A 18 1.12 3.68 -9.55
N GLY A 19 1.01 3.19 -10.74
CA GLY A 19 2.12 3.21 -11.72
C GLY A 19 1.71 3.62 -13.12
N SER A 20 0.57 4.24 -13.32
CA SER A 20 0.26 5.00 -14.53
C SER A 20 -0.92 5.94 -14.28
N TYR A 21 -0.76 7.19 -14.61
CA TYR A 21 -1.78 8.24 -14.55
C TYR A 21 -3.06 7.94 -15.35
N ARG A 22 -3.09 6.84 -16.09
CA ARG A 22 -4.24 6.47 -16.95
C ARG A 22 -5.22 5.47 -16.36
N THR A 23 -4.89 4.75 -15.27
CA THR A 23 -5.81 3.70 -14.77
C THR A 23 -5.72 3.36 -13.26
N PRO A 24 -5.51 4.30 -12.31
CA PRO A 24 -5.57 3.96 -10.89
C PRO A 24 -6.98 3.54 -10.48
N GLY A 25 -8.00 4.18 -11.05
CA GLY A 25 -9.39 4.01 -10.61
C GLY A 25 -9.99 2.63 -10.85
N ARG A 26 -9.73 2.00 -11.99
CA ARG A 26 -10.45 0.76 -12.35
C ARG A 26 -10.11 -0.43 -11.45
N ARG A 27 -8.83 -0.66 -11.17
CA ARG A 27 -8.41 -1.82 -10.36
C ARG A 27 -8.69 -1.60 -8.87
N LEU A 28 -8.46 -0.40 -8.38
CA LEU A 28 -8.67 -0.05 -6.98
C LEU A 28 -10.17 -0.10 -6.63
N CYS A 29 -11.01 0.47 -7.47
CA CYS A 29 -12.47 0.40 -7.30
C CYS A 29 -12.96 -1.05 -7.26
N SER A 30 -12.43 -1.93 -8.10
CA SER A 30 -12.80 -3.35 -8.10
C SER A 30 -12.42 -4.03 -6.79
N CYS A 31 -11.25 -3.73 -6.23
CA CYS A 31 -10.83 -4.27 -4.93
C CYS A 31 -11.73 -3.74 -3.79
N ASP A 32 -12.03 -2.45 -3.78
CA ASP A 32 -12.89 -1.84 -2.76
C ASP A 32 -14.32 -2.41 -2.81
N ILE A 33 -14.90 -2.56 -4.01
CA ILE A 33 -16.21 -3.17 -4.20
C ILE A 33 -16.22 -4.61 -3.67
N TYR A 34 -15.18 -5.39 -3.97
CA TYR A 34 -15.07 -6.77 -3.52
C TYR A 34 -14.95 -6.86 -2.00
N VAL A 35 -14.13 -6.01 -1.39
CA VAL A 35 -13.98 -5.95 0.08
C VAL A 35 -15.29 -5.55 0.74
N ARG A 36 -16.02 -4.56 0.19
CA ARG A 36 -17.35 -4.18 0.70
C ARG A 36 -18.34 -5.33 0.60
N TYR A 37 -18.31 -6.08 -0.49
CA TYR A 37 -19.14 -7.28 -0.65
C TYR A 37 -18.80 -8.33 0.42
N LEU A 38 -17.51 -8.60 0.69
CA LEU A 38 -17.11 -9.54 1.74
C LEU A 38 -17.56 -9.06 3.12
N ARG A 39 -17.43 -7.78 3.42
CA ARG A 39 -17.91 -7.19 4.69
C ARG A 39 -19.43 -7.30 4.85
N LEU A 40 -20.17 -7.11 3.77
CA LEU A 40 -21.65 -7.34 3.78
C LEU A 40 -21.99 -8.81 4.07
N LYS A 41 -21.17 -9.75 3.61
CA LYS A 41 -21.29 -11.17 3.95
C LYS A 41 -20.84 -11.51 5.37
N LYS A 42 -20.35 -10.52 6.13
CA LYS A 42 -19.77 -10.68 7.47
C LYS A 42 -18.52 -11.55 7.50
N GLU A 43 -17.78 -11.57 6.38
CA GLU A 43 -16.46 -12.18 6.31
C GLU A 43 -15.45 -11.30 7.03
N ASP A 44 -14.48 -11.92 7.72
CA ASP A 44 -13.38 -11.21 8.35
C ASP A 44 -12.32 -10.86 7.30
N VAL A 45 -12.27 -9.58 6.89
CA VAL A 45 -11.41 -9.11 5.81
C VAL A 45 -10.69 -7.82 6.20
N ILE A 46 -9.39 -7.76 5.92
CA ILE A 46 -8.54 -6.57 6.05
C ILE A 46 -8.19 -6.07 4.65
N PHE A 47 -8.48 -4.80 4.38
CA PHE A 47 -8.15 -4.14 3.13
C PHE A 47 -6.92 -3.24 3.31
N ILE A 48 -5.80 -3.66 2.70
CA ILE A 48 -4.52 -2.97 2.81
C ILE A 48 -4.18 -2.34 1.46
N GLY A 49 -3.88 -1.05 1.47
CA GLY A 49 -3.29 -0.33 0.36
C GLY A 49 -1.96 0.30 0.76
N GLY A 50 -1.25 0.85 -0.22
CA GLY A 50 -0.01 1.55 0.07
C GLY A 50 0.62 2.17 -1.18
N SER A 51 1.53 3.13 -0.95
CA SER A 51 2.35 3.74 -1.98
C SER A 51 3.67 2.99 -2.16
N ASP A 52 4.01 2.72 -3.42
CA ASP A 52 5.35 2.28 -3.81
C ASP A 52 6.21 3.54 -4.01
N GLU A 53 7.21 3.71 -3.16
CA GLU A 53 7.99 4.93 -3.02
C GLU A 53 9.44 4.77 -3.49
N HIS A 54 9.70 3.72 -4.25
CA HIS A 54 11.00 3.45 -4.83
C HIS A 54 10.93 3.53 -6.36
N GLY A 55 12.01 4.02 -6.99
CA GLY A 55 12.16 3.98 -8.44
C GLY A 55 12.66 5.27 -9.07
N VAL A 56 13.03 5.18 -10.34
CA VAL A 56 13.60 6.25 -11.16
C VAL A 56 12.74 7.53 -11.22
N PRO A 57 11.41 7.47 -11.28
CA PRO A 57 10.59 8.69 -11.33
C PRO A 57 10.80 9.62 -10.14
N ILE A 58 11.07 9.07 -8.96
CA ILE A 58 11.32 9.86 -7.74
C ILE A 58 12.66 10.59 -7.86
N THR A 59 13.68 9.91 -8.40
CA THR A 59 15.01 10.49 -8.62
C THR A 59 14.95 11.66 -9.63
N ILE A 60 14.17 11.51 -10.70
CA ILE A 60 14.00 12.57 -11.71
C ILE A 60 13.31 13.79 -11.09
N ARG A 61 12.20 13.58 -10.37
CA ARG A 61 11.47 14.66 -9.69
C ARG A 61 12.32 15.41 -8.68
N ARG A 62 13.15 14.68 -7.91
CA ARG A 62 14.11 15.29 -7.00
C ARG A 62 15.03 16.28 -7.71
N GLN A 63 15.54 15.90 -8.90
CA GLN A 63 16.45 16.77 -9.66
C GLN A 63 15.73 18.01 -10.22
N GLU A 64 14.49 17.84 -10.68
CA GLU A 64 13.69 18.94 -11.23
C GLU A 64 13.25 19.93 -10.15
N GLU A 65 12.87 19.46 -8.96
CA GLU A 65 12.30 20.28 -7.89
C GLU A 65 13.36 20.74 -6.86
N GLY A 66 14.57 20.20 -6.89
CA GLY A 66 15.66 20.57 -5.96
C GLY A 66 15.40 20.22 -4.50
N ILE A 67 14.51 19.26 -4.25
CA ILE A 67 14.09 18.80 -2.91
C ILE A 67 14.64 17.41 -2.61
N THR A 68 14.52 16.96 -1.36
CA THR A 68 14.98 15.62 -1.00
C THR A 68 14.07 14.51 -1.54
N PRO A 69 14.57 13.28 -1.81
CA PRO A 69 13.71 12.17 -2.20
C PRO A 69 12.59 11.89 -1.18
N GLN A 70 12.89 12.10 0.10
CA GLN A 70 11.93 11.89 1.18
C GLN A 70 10.78 12.91 1.10
N ASP A 71 11.07 14.18 0.84
CA ASP A 71 10.04 15.21 0.69
C ASP A 71 9.10 14.91 -0.49
N VAL A 72 9.68 14.39 -1.60
CA VAL A 72 8.88 13.97 -2.77
C VAL A 72 7.90 12.88 -2.38
N VAL A 73 8.38 11.80 -1.77
CA VAL A 73 7.52 10.66 -1.43
C VAL A 73 6.51 11.00 -0.34
N ASP A 74 6.85 11.81 0.64
CA ASP A 74 5.94 12.26 1.70
C ASP A 74 4.78 13.10 1.15
N ARG A 75 5.10 14.02 0.24
CA ARG A 75 4.09 14.83 -0.44
C ARG A 75 3.14 13.97 -1.27
N TYR A 76 3.66 13.07 -2.11
CA TYR A 76 2.82 12.22 -2.94
C TYR A 76 2.04 11.17 -2.14
N HIS A 77 2.64 10.58 -1.11
CA HIS A 77 1.92 9.68 -0.21
C HIS A 77 0.71 10.36 0.41
N THR A 78 0.90 11.56 0.96
CA THR A 78 -0.18 12.34 1.58
C THR A 78 -1.27 12.70 0.58
N LEU A 79 -0.88 13.17 -0.62
CA LEU A 79 -1.83 13.53 -1.66
C LEU A 79 -2.66 12.33 -2.12
N ILE A 80 -2.02 11.20 -2.37
CA ILE A 80 -2.68 9.97 -2.84
C ILE A 80 -3.61 9.41 -1.76
N LYS A 81 -3.14 9.36 -0.51
CA LYS A 81 -3.93 8.91 0.63
C LYS A 81 -5.20 9.74 0.76
N LYS A 82 -5.06 11.07 0.75
CA LYS A 82 -6.19 12.00 0.84
C LYS A 82 -7.17 11.82 -0.33
N SER A 83 -6.67 11.65 -1.55
CA SER A 83 -7.51 11.40 -2.72
C SER A 83 -8.34 10.13 -2.56
N PHE A 84 -7.78 9.05 -2.01
CA PHE A 84 -8.53 7.82 -1.76
C PHE A 84 -9.55 7.98 -0.65
N GLU A 85 -9.23 8.73 0.39
CA GLU A 85 -10.18 9.07 1.46
C GLU A 85 -11.37 9.87 0.91
N GLU A 86 -11.11 10.88 0.05
CA GLU A 86 -12.13 11.69 -0.61
C GLU A 86 -12.98 10.85 -1.60
N PHE A 87 -12.40 9.86 -2.24
CA PHE A 87 -13.11 8.88 -3.09
C PHE A 87 -13.91 7.86 -2.27
N GLY A 88 -13.76 7.85 -0.95
CA GLY A 88 -14.45 6.92 -0.07
C GLY A 88 -13.93 5.49 -0.13
N VAL A 89 -12.68 5.27 -0.57
CA VAL A 89 -12.05 3.94 -0.56
C VAL A 89 -11.87 3.45 0.87
N SER A 90 -12.33 2.24 1.15
CA SER A 90 -12.49 1.72 2.51
C SER A 90 -11.26 0.96 3.03
N PHE A 91 -10.05 1.49 2.86
CA PHE A 91 -8.85 0.90 3.44
C PHE A 91 -8.92 0.82 4.96
N ASP A 92 -8.53 -0.31 5.53
CA ASP A 92 -8.24 -0.42 6.97
C ASP A 92 -6.86 0.12 7.29
N VAL A 93 -5.90 -0.09 6.36
CA VAL A 93 -4.53 0.42 6.46
C VAL A 93 -4.08 0.94 5.10
N TYR A 94 -3.62 2.18 5.06
CA TYR A 94 -2.88 2.72 3.92
C TYR A 94 -1.43 2.96 4.33
N SER A 95 -0.54 2.07 3.87
CA SER A 95 0.87 2.02 4.24
C SER A 95 1.78 2.57 3.13
N ARG A 96 3.08 2.38 3.29
CA ARG A 96 4.10 2.83 2.34
C ARG A 96 5.33 1.94 2.37
N THR A 97 6.03 1.82 1.26
CA THR A 97 7.22 0.96 1.15
C THR A 97 8.43 1.52 1.89
N THR A 98 8.46 2.83 2.22
CA THR A 98 9.49 3.44 3.08
C THR A 98 9.21 3.29 4.58
N SER A 99 8.14 2.62 4.99
CA SER A 99 7.86 2.39 6.40
C SER A 99 8.89 1.46 7.04
N LYS A 100 9.19 1.69 8.33
CA LYS A 100 10.10 0.81 9.10
C LYS A 100 9.65 -0.65 9.06
N THR A 101 8.37 -0.91 9.22
CA THR A 101 7.81 -2.26 9.18
C THR A 101 8.07 -2.95 7.84
N HIS A 102 7.90 -2.22 6.73
CA HIS A 102 8.18 -2.76 5.40
C HIS A 102 9.67 -3.08 5.24
N HIS A 103 10.57 -2.16 5.62
CA HIS A 103 12.02 -2.37 5.56
C HIS A 103 12.47 -3.58 6.38
N ASP A 104 12.03 -3.68 7.63
CA ASP A 104 12.38 -4.78 8.53
C ASP A 104 11.90 -6.11 7.94
N THR A 105 10.66 -6.18 7.47
CA THR A 105 10.07 -7.39 6.91
C THR A 105 10.74 -7.81 5.61
N ALA A 106 10.96 -6.89 4.68
CA ALA A 106 11.61 -7.16 3.40
C ALA A 106 13.06 -7.64 3.61
N SER A 107 13.79 -7.02 4.54
CA SER A 107 15.14 -7.43 4.90
C SER A 107 15.20 -8.83 5.51
N ASP A 108 14.23 -9.17 6.36
CA ASP A 108 14.12 -10.50 6.96
C ASP A 108 13.82 -11.58 5.90
N PHE A 109 12.91 -11.28 4.97
CA PHE A 109 12.65 -12.16 3.82
C PHE A 109 13.90 -12.40 2.97
N PHE A 110 14.62 -11.33 2.63
CA PHE A 110 15.84 -11.43 1.84
C PHE A 110 16.89 -12.29 2.53
N ARG A 111 17.15 -12.07 3.82
CA ARG A 111 18.11 -12.88 4.62
C ARG A 111 17.72 -14.35 4.61
N LYS A 112 16.46 -14.67 4.86
CA LYS A 112 15.98 -16.07 4.85
C LYS A 112 16.10 -16.77 3.49
N LEU A 113 16.07 -16.01 2.40
CA LEU A 113 16.33 -16.55 1.06
C LEU A 113 17.82 -16.72 0.80
N TYR A 114 18.64 -15.80 1.29
CA TYR A 114 20.09 -15.84 1.09
C TYR A 114 20.75 -16.95 1.91
N ASP A 115 20.26 -17.24 3.10
CA ASP A 115 20.80 -18.23 4.03
C ASP A 115 20.35 -19.68 3.68
N LYS A 116 19.56 -19.89 2.63
CA LYS A 116 19.17 -21.20 2.08
C LYS A 116 20.16 -21.69 1.04
#